data_b07f93119ea27de6189ce1c698ea0c66
#
_entry.id   b07f93119ea27de6189ce1c698ea0c66
#
_cell.length_a   1.000
_cell.length_b   1.000
_cell.length_c   1.000
_cell.angle_alpha   90.00
_cell.angle_beta   90.00
_cell.angle_gamma   90.00
#
_symmetry.space_group_name_H-M   'P 1'
#
loop_
_entity.id
_entity.type
_entity.pdbx_description
1 polymer ?
#
loop_
_entity_poly.entity_id
_entity_poly.type
_entity_poly.pdbx_seq_one_letter_code
_entity_poly.pdbx_strand_id
1 'polypeptide(L)'
;MRIPDRIWDRYIEGLRKVDKEAARKMFAYLAQHEWFRSNKAKQAAIDYAFSLATAYGEAATSLACEMYDSVVYASGFNAPPAVPADTATYEEVAIAVSGTSSNPNLMANAVGRLVKMAGADTTLYNAMRDGAQFAWIPAGDTCAFCIALASRGWQNMSKKALKNGHAEHIHANCDCTYAVRFSERDSVAGYDPSEYEGMYYAADGNTPKQRINAMRRERYAQNKDKINEQKRAAYAMRKEISEEKNV
;
A
#
# COMPACT_ATOMS: atom_id res chain seq x y z
N MET A 1 19.04 -18.87 -4.79
CA MET A 1 19.57 -18.51 -3.45
C MET A 1 18.45 -17.91 -2.65
N ARG A 2 18.37 -18.13 -1.33
CA ARG A 2 17.38 -17.46 -0.50
C ARG A 2 17.86 -16.06 -0.17
N ILE A 3 17.08 -15.07 -0.53
CA ILE A 3 17.34 -13.68 -0.16
C ILE A 3 17.18 -13.57 1.37
N PRO A 4 18.14 -13.01 2.11
CA PRO A 4 18.08 -12.95 3.57
C PRO A 4 16.83 -12.24 4.07
N ASP A 5 16.10 -12.87 5.01
CA ASP A 5 14.83 -12.37 5.56
C ASP A 5 14.96 -10.95 6.11
N ARG A 6 16.07 -10.64 6.78
CA ARG A 6 16.37 -9.32 7.33
C ARG A 6 16.26 -8.16 6.33
N ILE A 7 16.45 -8.43 5.01
CA ILE A 7 16.32 -7.41 3.97
C ILE A 7 14.84 -7.03 3.84
N TRP A 8 13.97 -8.03 3.77
CA TRP A 8 12.53 -7.85 3.66
C TRP A 8 11.92 -7.29 4.94
N ASP A 9 12.28 -7.85 6.09
CA ASP A 9 11.78 -7.42 7.38
C ASP A 9 12.09 -5.94 7.63
N ARG A 10 13.33 -5.53 7.35
CA ARG A 10 13.73 -4.12 7.49
C ARG A 10 12.94 -3.20 6.56
N TYR A 11 12.75 -3.61 5.30
CA TYR A 11 12.01 -2.84 4.32
C TYR A 11 10.54 -2.73 4.70
N ILE A 12 9.88 -3.84 4.98
CA ILE A 12 8.45 -3.89 5.32
C ILE A 12 8.19 -3.09 6.60
N GLU A 13 9.01 -3.26 7.63
CA GLU A 13 8.88 -2.54 8.89
C GLU A 13 9.13 -1.04 8.71
N GLY A 14 10.16 -0.67 7.96
CA GLY A 14 10.49 0.71 7.63
C GLY A 14 9.35 1.38 6.86
N LEU A 15 8.88 0.77 5.78
CA LEU A 15 7.78 1.28 4.96
C LEU A 15 6.49 1.44 5.78
N ARG A 16 6.19 0.45 6.65
CA ARG A 16 5.04 0.50 7.56
C ARG A 16 5.12 1.63 8.59
N LYS A 17 6.33 1.99 9.03
CA LYS A 17 6.52 3.13 9.95
C LYS A 17 6.27 4.45 9.25
N VAL A 18 6.83 4.64 8.05
CA VAL A 18 6.70 5.90 7.31
C VAL A 18 5.28 6.18 6.85
N ASP A 19 4.58 5.18 6.28
CA ASP A 19 3.22 5.38 5.79
C ASP A 19 2.20 5.62 6.92
N LYS A 20 2.33 4.88 8.02
CA LYS A 20 1.46 5.07 9.20
C LYS A 20 1.72 6.40 9.89
N GLU A 21 2.96 6.85 9.95
CA GLU A 21 3.28 8.15 10.54
C GLU A 21 2.76 9.29 9.68
N ALA A 22 2.85 9.22 8.35
CA ALA A 22 2.25 10.18 7.44
C ALA A 22 0.73 10.24 7.62
N ALA A 23 0.06 9.09 7.65
CA ALA A 23 -1.38 9.00 7.90
C ALA A 23 -1.77 9.55 9.28
N ARG A 24 -1.01 9.21 10.33
CA ARG A 24 -1.25 9.70 11.70
C ARG A 24 -1.16 11.24 11.77
N LYS A 25 -0.13 11.83 11.14
CA LYS A 25 0.04 13.30 11.12
C LYS A 25 -1.09 13.97 10.36
N MET A 26 -1.49 13.41 9.21
CA MET A 26 -2.63 13.94 8.46
C MET A 26 -3.92 13.88 9.28
N PHE A 27 -4.18 12.75 9.95
CA PHE A 27 -5.34 12.61 10.82
C PHE A 27 -5.34 13.63 11.96
N ALA A 28 -4.19 13.82 12.63
CA ALA A 28 -4.04 14.80 13.71
C ALA A 28 -4.29 16.23 13.22
N TYR A 29 -3.79 16.59 12.03
CA TYR A 29 -4.05 17.89 11.41
C TYR A 29 -5.56 18.10 11.19
N LEU A 30 -6.25 17.11 10.60
CA LEU A 30 -7.68 17.18 10.32
C LEU A 30 -8.54 17.26 11.58
N ALA A 31 -8.09 16.64 12.69
CA ALA A 31 -8.77 16.71 13.98
C ALA A 31 -8.68 18.11 14.63
N GLN A 32 -7.60 18.85 14.36
CA GLN A 32 -7.34 20.18 14.94
C GLN A 32 -7.87 21.33 14.09
N HIS A 33 -8.16 21.08 12.80
CA HIS A 33 -8.54 22.13 11.84
C HIS A 33 -9.91 21.82 11.24
N GLU A 34 -10.76 22.82 11.16
CA GLU A 34 -12.08 22.71 10.53
C GLU A 34 -11.95 22.78 8.99
N TRP A 35 -11.21 21.83 8.45
CA TRP A 35 -10.80 21.74 7.05
C TRP A 35 -11.96 21.78 6.03
N PHE A 36 -13.18 21.46 6.45
CA PHE A 36 -14.39 21.44 5.60
C PHE A 36 -15.12 22.79 5.53
N ARG A 37 -14.80 23.79 6.37
CA ARG A 37 -15.56 25.04 6.50
C ARG A 37 -15.42 25.99 5.31
N SER A 38 -14.31 25.98 4.61
CA SER A 38 -14.06 26.91 3.50
C SER A 38 -13.14 26.30 2.46
N ASN A 39 -13.16 26.86 1.24
CA ASN A 39 -12.21 26.48 0.20
C ASN A 39 -10.75 26.73 0.62
N LYS A 40 -10.50 27.79 1.39
CA LYS A 40 -9.17 28.08 1.94
C LYS A 40 -8.72 27.00 2.92
N ALA A 41 -9.60 26.52 3.80
CA ALA A 41 -9.27 25.45 4.73
C ALA A 41 -9.06 24.11 4.02
N LYS A 42 -9.84 23.81 2.98
CA LYS A 42 -9.62 22.63 2.12
C LYS A 42 -8.29 22.71 1.40
N GLN A 43 -7.94 23.87 0.87
CA GLN A 43 -6.66 24.10 0.22
C GLN A 43 -5.49 23.86 1.19
N ALA A 44 -5.56 24.42 2.39
CA ALA A 44 -4.54 24.21 3.43
C ALA A 44 -4.38 22.73 3.82
N ALA A 45 -5.48 21.95 3.82
CA ALA A 45 -5.41 20.50 4.04
C ALA A 45 -4.71 19.77 2.89
N ILE A 46 -4.93 20.17 1.63
CA ILE A 46 -4.22 19.62 0.48
C ILE A 46 -2.74 19.97 0.53
N ASP A 47 -2.39 21.21 0.84
CA ASP A 47 -1.00 21.68 0.95
C ASP A 47 -0.25 20.88 2.03
N TYR A 48 -0.88 20.67 3.18
CA TYR A 48 -0.30 19.84 4.25
C TYR A 48 -0.18 18.38 3.84
N ALA A 49 -1.20 17.81 3.19
CA ALA A 49 -1.15 16.45 2.67
C ALA A 49 -0.01 16.27 1.65
N PHE A 50 0.20 17.26 0.77
CA PHE A 50 1.30 17.26 -0.19
C PHE A 50 2.66 17.29 0.50
N SER A 51 2.85 18.14 1.51
CA SER A 51 4.11 18.16 2.27
C SER A 51 4.41 16.82 2.95
N LEU A 52 3.40 16.14 3.48
CA LEU A 52 3.54 14.81 4.05
C LEU A 52 3.85 13.75 2.99
N ALA A 53 3.09 13.74 1.88
CA ALA A 53 3.29 12.79 0.80
C ALA A 53 4.70 12.90 0.18
N THR A 54 5.23 14.11 0.05
CA THR A 54 6.61 14.36 -0.42
C THR A 54 7.63 13.85 0.60
N ALA A 55 7.62 14.37 1.83
CA ALA A 55 8.65 14.05 2.82
C ALA A 55 8.70 12.55 3.19
N TYR A 56 7.54 11.94 3.39
CA TYR A 56 7.46 10.51 3.70
C TYR A 56 7.59 9.63 2.45
N GLY A 57 7.22 10.13 1.29
CA GLY A 57 7.47 9.50 -0.01
C GLY A 57 8.96 9.36 -0.28
N GLU A 58 9.75 10.40 -0.06
CA GLU A 58 11.21 10.36 -0.17
C GLU A 58 11.84 9.33 0.79
N ALA A 59 11.33 9.24 2.01
CA ALA A 59 11.77 8.20 2.95
C ALA A 59 11.41 6.79 2.46
N ALA A 60 10.23 6.62 1.88
CA ALA A 60 9.78 5.33 1.32
C ALA A 60 10.61 4.92 0.09
N THR A 61 10.94 5.87 -0.80
CA THR A 61 11.82 5.60 -1.96
C THR A 61 13.22 5.23 -1.54
N SER A 62 13.77 5.91 -0.51
CA SER A 62 15.09 5.58 0.05
C SER A 62 15.12 4.16 0.63
N LEU A 63 14.11 3.76 1.38
CA LEU A 63 13.98 2.40 1.91
C LEU A 63 13.88 1.36 0.78
N ALA A 64 13.16 1.69 -0.30
CA ALA A 64 13.03 0.81 -1.46
C ALA A 64 14.36 0.67 -2.22
N CYS A 65 15.14 1.74 -2.36
CA CYS A 65 16.49 1.70 -2.94
C CYS A 65 17.43 0.82 -2.08
N GLU A 66 17.45 1.03 -0.76
CA GLU A 66 18.27 0.20 0.15
C GLU A 66 17.91 -1.29 0.06
N MET A 67 16.62 -1.60 0.01
CA MET A 67 16.14 -2.97 -0.16
C MET A 67 16.60 -3.54 -1.50
N TYR A 68 16.39 -2.81 -2.59
CA TYR A 68 16.74 -3.24 -3.94
C TYR A 68 18.23 -3.53 -4.08
N ASP A 69 19.09 -2.58 -3.66
CA ASP A 69 20.54 -2.74 -3.70
C ASP A 69 21.03 -3.91 -2.81
N SER A 70 20.36 -4.13 -1.67
CA SER A 70 20.63 -5.28 -0.80
C SER A 70 20.29 -6.61 -1.48
N VAL A 71 19.21 -6.66 -2.25
CA VAL A 71 18.82 -7.84 -3.04
C VAL A 71 19.79 -8.08 -4.18
N VAL A 72 20.19 -7.02 -4.91
CA VAL A 72 21.22 -7.08 -5.96
C VAL A 72 22.52 -7.69 -5.39
N TYR A 73 23.00 -7.14 -4.27
CA TYR A 73 24.21 -7.64 -3.62
C TYR A 73 24.06 -9.11 -3.17
N ALA A 74 22.96 -9.45 -2.53
CA ALA A 74 22.73 -10.80 -2.03
C ALA A 74 22.59 -11.84 -3.14
N SER A 75 22.04 -11.45 -4.32
CA SER A 75 21.90 -12.33 -5.48
C SER A 75 23.18 -12.48 -6.28
N GLY A 76 24.20 -11.64 -6.04
CA GLY A 76 25.41 -11.56 -6.86
C GLY A 76 25.15 -11.01 -8.27
N PHE A 77 24.02 -10.33 -8.47
CA PHE A 77 23.68 -9.68 -9.73
C PHE A 77 24.47 -8.38 -9.88
N ASN A 78 24.82 -8.01 -11.10
CA ASN A 78 25.52 -6.75 -11.38
C ASN A 78 24.51 -5.75 -11.95
N ALA A 79 24.04 -4.83 -11.12
CA ALA A 79 23.17 -3.73 -11.51
C ALA A 79 23.77 -2.38 -11.05
N PRO A 80 23.42 -1.27 -11.72
CA PRO A 80 23.74 0.04 -11.20
C PRO A 80 22.92 0.28 -9.90
N PRO A 81 23.36 1.22 -9.04
CA PRO A 81 22.59 1.59 -7.83
C PRO A 81 21.13 1.88 -8.13
N ALA A 82 20.26 1.53 -7.21
CA ALA A 82 18.84 1.80 -7.35
C ALA A 82 18.59 3.31 -7.40
N VAL A 83 17.63 3.70 -8.23
CA VAL A 83 17.21 5.11 -8.40
C VAL A 83 15.83 5.29 -7.79
N PRO A 84 15.62 6.30 -6.93
CA PRO A 84 14.30 6.58 -6.38
C PRO A 84 13.33 7.01 -7.48
N ALA A 85 12.08 6.57 -7.39
CA ALA A 85 10.99 7.10 -8.20
C ALA A 85 10.54 8.48 -7.67
N ASP A 86 9.80 9.20 -8.49
CA ASP A 86 9.17 10.45 -8.06
C ASP A 86 8.13 10.17 -6.97
N THR A 87 7.99 11.12 -6.05
CA THR A 87 6.89 11.13 -5.08
C THR A 87 5.59 11.62 -5.75
N ALA A 88 4.46 11.45 -5.06
CA ALA A 88 3.18 11.89 -5.58
C ALA A 88 3.19 13.38 -5.94
N THR A 89 2.66 13.71 -7.11
CA THR A 89 2.48 15.09 -7.56
C THR A 89 1.40 15.81 -6.76
N TYR A 90 1.44 17.14 -6.78
CA TYR A 90 0.41 17.95 -6.13
C TYR A 90 -1.02 17.60 -6.63
N GLU A 91 -1.17 17.36 -7.93
CA GLU A 91 -2.45 17.01 -8.53
C GLU A 91 -2.97 15.64 -8.02
N GLU A 92 -2.12 14.63 -7.95
CA GLU A 92 -2.47 13.31 -7.41
C GLU A 92 -2.90 13.41 -5.93
N VAL A 93 -2.18 14.19 -5.13
CA VAL A 93 -2.56 14.45 -3.74
C VAL A 93 -3.89 15.18 -3.65
N ALA A 94 -4.11 16.21 -4.46
CA ALA A 94 -5.35 16.97 -4.47
C ALA A 94 -6.56 16.09 -4.86
N ILE A 95 -6.40 15.21 -5.86
CA ILE A 95 -7.42 14.24 -6.26
C ILE A 95 -7.70 13.25 -5.13
N ALA A 96 -6.66 12.67 -4.53
CA ALA A 96 -6.78 11.69 -3.46
C ALA A 96 -7.49 12.29 -2.21
N VAL A 97 -7.09 13.49 -1.80
CA VAL A 97 -7.69 14.20 -0.66
C VAL A 97 -9.13 14.62 -0.96
N SER A 98 -9.40 15.18 -2.14
CA SER A 98 -10.74 15.62 -2.53
C SER A 98 -11.72 14.46 -2.66
N GLY A 99 -11.29 13.33 -3.19
CA GLY A 99 -12.10 12.11 -3.32
C GLY A 99 -12.51 11.49 -1.98
N THR A 100 -11.83 11.84 -0.89
CA THR A 100 -12.07 11.31 0.46
C THR A 100 -12.55 12.38 1.45
N SER A 101 -12.89 13.56 0.97
CA SER A 101 -13.14 14.78 1.77
C SER A 101 -14.28 14.71 2.79
N SER A 102 -15.10 13.68 2.78
CA SER A 102 -16.15 13.46 3.78
C SER A 102 -15.71 12.67 5.03
N ASN A 103 -14.48 12.10 5.01
CA ASN A 103 -14.02 11.21 6.07
C ASN A 103 -12.53 11.41 6.37
N PRO A 104 -12.17 11.97 7.55
CA PRO A 104 -10.78 12.21 7.93
C PRO A 104 -9.89 10.97 7.92
N ASN A 105 -10.42 9.81 8.29
CA ASN A 105 -9.67 8.55 8.26
C ASN A 105 -9.34 8.13 6.82
N LEU A 106 -10.29 8.28 5.88
CA LEU A 106 -10.05 7.95 4.48
C LEU A 106 -9.03 8.91 3.87
N MET A 107 -9.08 10.20 4.25
CA MET A 107 -8.12 11.19 3.79
C MET A 107 -6.70 10.88 4.31
N ALA A 108 -6.56 10.59 5.61
CA ALA A 108 -5.30 10.19 6.20
C ALA A 108 -4.72 8.92 5.55
N ASN A 109 -5.57 7.91 5.35
CA ASN A 109 -5.20 6.67 4.67
C ASN A 109 -4.79 6.89 3.20
N ALA A 110 -5.40 7.86 2.51
CA ALA A 110 -5.02 8.21 1.14
C ALA A 110 -3.59 8.76 1.09
N VAL A 111 -3.20 9.60 2.05
CA VAL A 111 -1.81 10.10 2.16
C VAL A 111 -0.84 8.94 2.42
N GLY A 112 -1.11 8.06 3.39
CA GLY A 112 -0.27 6.87 3.63
C GLY A 112 -0.15 5.97 2.38
N ARG A 113 -1.25 5.82 1.62
CA ARG A 113 -1.22 5.09 0.36
C ARG A 113 -0.26 5.71 -0.66
N LEU A 114 -0.28 7.04 -0.83
CA LEU A 114 0.63 7.73 -1.75
C LEU A 114 2.10 7.54 -1.36
N VAL A 115 2.40 7.54 -0.07
CA VAL A 115 3.73 7.22 0.45
C VAL A 115 4.16 5.80 0.06
N LYS A 116 3.30 4.80 0.25
CA LYS A 116 3.59 3.41 -0.16
C LYS A 116 3.80 3.28 -1.66
N MET A 117 3.03 4.02 -2.46
CA MET A 117 3.16 4.01 -3.92
C MET A 117 4.55 4.44 -4.36
N ALA A 118 5.12 5.49 -3.78
CA ALA A 118 6.47 5.94 -4.10
C ALA A 118 7.53 4.85 -3.88
N GLY A 119 7.47 4.11 -2.76
CA GLY A 119 8.35 2.96 -2.51
C GLY A 119 8.12 1.81 -3.49
N ALA A 120 6.87 1.50 -3.82
CA ALA A 120 6.53 0.46 -4.79
C ALA A 120 7.01 0.81 -6.19
N ASP A 121 6.79 2.03 -6.66
CA ASP A 121 7.24 2.52 -7.95
C ASP A 121 8.76 2.47 -8.06
N THR A 122 9.47 2.86 -7.00
CA THR A 122 10.94 2.72 -6.93
C THR A 122 11.38 1.27 -7.19
N THR A 123 10.74 0.32 -6.52
CA THR A 123 11.04 -1.11 -6.71
C THR A 123 10.76 -1.57 -8.14
N LEU A 124 9.61 -1.19 -8.69
CA LEU A 124 9.17 -1.63 -10.01
C LEU A 124 9.98 -0.99 -11.15
N TYR A 125 10.34 0.29 -11.05
CA TYR A 125 11.18 0.97 -12.04
C TYR A 125 12.58 0.35 -12.13
N ASN A 126 13.21 0.09 -10.97
CA ASN A 126 14.51 -0.56 -10.94
C ASN A 126 14.43 -2.01 -11.45
N ALA A 127 13.39 -2.76 -11.07
CA ALA A 127 13.15 -4.11 -11.58
C ALA A 127 12.99 -4.14 -13.13
N MET A 128 12.29 -3.14 -13.69
CA MET A 128 12.16 -3.02 -15.15
C MET A 128 13.47 -2.66 -15.83
N ARG A 129 14.25 -1.74 -15.26
CA ARG A 129 15.56 -1.33 -15.78
C ARG A 129 16.51 -2.52 -15.90
N ASP A 130 16.53 -3.36 -14.86
CA ASP A 130 17.51 -4.44 -14.72
C ASP A 130 17.00 -5.80 -15.19
N GLY A 131 15.76 -5.87 -15.71
CA GLY A 131 15.14 -7.12 -16.17
C GLY A 131 14.84 -8.10 -15.04
N ALA A 132 14.69 -7.62 -13.79
CA ALA A 132 14.33 -8.43 -12.65
C ALA A 132 12.87 -8.89 -12.72
N GLN A 133 12.59 -10.03 -12.09
CA GLN A 133 11.23 -10.43 -11.81
C GLN A 133 10.73 -9.78 -10.51
N PHE A 134 9.45 -9.48 -10.46
CA PHE A 134 8.78 -9.00 -9.25
C PHE A 134 7.62 -9.91 -8.86
N ALA A 135 7.28 -9.91 -7.59
CA ALA A 135 6.09 -10.56 -7.05
C ALA A 135 5.42 -9.70 -6.00
N TRP A 136 4.10 -9.85 -5.86
CA TRP A 136 3.34 -9.25 -4.78
C TRP A 136 3.45 -10.13 -3.54
N ILE A 137 4.03 -9.59 -2.49
CA ILE A 137 4.23 -10.30 -1.22
C ILE A 137 3.16 -9.84 -0.24
N PRO A 138 2.21 -10.70 0.09
CA PRO A 138 1.22 -10.43 1.12
C PRO A 138 1.87 -10.31 2.50
N ALA A 139 1.33 -9.43 3.33
CA ALA A 139 1.75 -9.30 4.72
C ALA A 139 0.52 -9.20 5.64
N GLY A 140 0.56 -9.91 6.76
CA GLY A 140 -0.50 -9.89 7.77
C GLY A 140 -1.84 -10.41 7.25
N ASP A 141 -2.92 -9.71 7.63
CA ASP A 141 -4.30 -10.06 7.25
C ASP A 141 -4.58 -9.71 5.78
N THR A 142 -4.25 -10.65 4.90
CA THR A 142 -4.25 -10.47 3.44
C THR A 142 -5.66 -10.40 2.87
N CYS A 143 -5.98 -9.31 2.17
CA CYS A 143 -7.28 -9.16 1.52
C CYS A 143 -7.39 -9.99 0.23
N ALA A 144 -8.63 -10.26 -0.21
CA ALA A 144 -8.93 -11.04 -1.42
C ALA A 144 -8.23 -10.51 -2.69
N PHE A 145 -8.03 -9.20 -2.80
CA PHE A 145 -7.33 -8.60 -3.92
C PHE A 145 -5.83 -8.93 -3.88
N CYS A 146 -5.20 -8.84 -2.70
CA CYS A 146 -3.79 -9.19 -2.54
C CYS A 146 -3.53 -10.68 -2.74
N ILE A 147 -4.47 -11.56 -2.35
CA ILE A 147 -4.43 -13.00 -2.68
C ILE A 147 -4.39 -13.18 -4.20
N ALA A 148 -5.29 -12.50 -4.93
CA ALA A 148 -5.33 -12.57 -6.39
C ALA A 148 -4.06 -12.00 -7.08
N LEU A 149 -3.37 -11.03 -6.48
CA LEU A 149 -2.08 -10.55 -6.99
C LEU A 149 -0.95 -11.54 -6.67
N ALA A 150 -0.90 -12.04 -5.43
CA ALA A 150 0.11 -12.99 -4.98
C ALA A 150 0.05 -14.32 -5.72
N SER A 151 -1.15 -14.77 -6.09
CA SER A 151 -1.35 -16.00 -6.88
C SER A 151 -0.74 -15.95 -8.29
N ARG A 152 -0.38 -14.76 -8.78
CA ARG A 152 0.30 -14.61 -10.07
C ARG A 152 1.78 -15.00 -10.03
N GLY A 153 2.34 -15.16 -8.84
CA GLY A 153 3.74 -15.50 -8.66
C GLY A 153 4.71 -14.43 -9.16
N TRP A 154 5.87 -14.89 -9.57
CA TRP A 154 6.93 -14.04 -10.10
C TRP A 154 6.67 -13.67 -11.55
N GLN A 155 6.75 -12.40 -11.86
CA GLN A 155 6.43 -11.85 -13.17
C GLN A 155 7.54 -10.92 -13.65
N ASN A 156 7.75 -10.89 -14.98
CA ASN A 156 8.62 -9.89 -15.60
C ASN A 156 7.89 -8.55 -15.70
N MET A 157 8.53 -7.48 -15.26
CA MET A 157 8.02 -6.15 -15.44
C MET A 157 8.12 -5.72 -16.90
N SER A 158 7.09 -5.07 -17.40
CA SER A 158 7.06 -4.51 -18.75
C SER A 158 6.69 -3.03 -18.71
N LYS A 159 7.12 -2.26 -19.71
CA LYS A 159 6.72 -0.85 -19.87
C LYS A 159 5.20 -0.66 -19.90
N LYS A 160 4.47 -1.63 -20.45
CA LYS A 160 3.00 -1.62 -20.48
C LYS A 160 2.41 -1.83 -19.09
N ALA A 161 3.01 -2.71 -18.28
CA ALA A 161 2.57 -2.95 -16.91
C ALA A 161 2.78 -1.71 -16.04
N LEU A 162 3.94 -1.04 -16.12
CA LEU A 162 4.18 0.23 -15.43
C LEU A 162 3.19 1.31 -15.86
N LYS A 163 3.00 1.48 -17.16
CA LYS A 163 2.07 2.50 -17.70
C LYS A 163 0.62 2.28 -17.28
N ASN A 164 0.24 1.04 -16.96
CA ASN A 164 -1.10 0.69 -16.46
C ASN A 164 -1.21 0.81 -14.92
N GLY A 165 -0.25 1.46 -14.26
CA GLY A 165 -0.35 1.80 -12.84
C GLY A 165 -0.31 0.59 -11.91
N HIS A 166 0.70 -0.29 -11.98
CA HIS A 166 0.80 -1.43 -11.07
C HIS A 166 0.80 -1.00 -9.61
N ALA A 167 1.43 0.13 -9.27
CA ALA A 167 1.41 0.68 -7.91
C ALA A 167 0.04 1.25 -7.50
N GLU A 168 -0.82 1.63 -8.45
CA GLU A 168 -2.18 2.11 -8.18
C GLU A 168 -3.06 1.08 -7.47
N HIS A 169 -2.67 -0.19 -7.51
CA HIS A 169 -3.38 -1.28 -6.83
C HIS A 169 -3.06 -1.40 -5.34
N ILE A 170 -2.14 -0.59 -4.82
CA ILE A 170 -1.82 -0.56 -3.39
C ILE A 170 -3.00 -0.02 -2.59
N HIS A 171 -3.41 -0.77 -1.57
CA HIS A 171 -4.47 -0.34 -0.66
C HIS A 171 -3.89 0.43 0.53
N ALA A 172 -4.63 1.43 1.01
CA ALA A 172 -4.23 2.24 2.16
C ALA A 172 -3.99 1.42 3.44
N ASN A 173 -4.79 0.39 3.68
CA ASN A 173 -4.72 -0.44 4.90
C ASN A 173 -4.10 -1.81 4.64
N CYS A 174 -3.18 -1.92 3.68
CA CYS A 174 -2.53 -3.17 3.32
C CYS A 174 -1.03 -3.03 3.54
N ASP A 175 -0.44 -3.94 4.31
CA ASP A 175 1.02 -3.98 4.54
C ASP A 175 1.75 -4.84 3.48
N CYS A 176 1.05 -5.24 2.40
CA CYS A 176 1.65 -5.96 1.28
C CYS A 176 2.58 -5.07 0.47
N THR A 177 3.61 -5.66 -0.11
CA THR A 177 4.63 -4.95 -0.88
C THR A 177 5.10 -5.75 -2.09
N TYR A 178 5.98 -5.17 -2.90
CA TYR A 178 6.66 -5.87 -3.98
C TYR A 178 8.01 -6.40 -3.51
N ALA A 179 8.31 -7.63 -3.91
CA ALA A 179 9.64 -8.20 -3.83
C ALA A 179 10.21 -8.36 -5.25
N VAL A 180 11.53 -8.39 -5.34
CA VAL A 180 12.27 -8.61 -6.61
C VAL A 180 13.20 -9.78 -6.50
N ARG A 181 13.46 -10.44 -7.64
CA ARG A 181 14.49 -11.47 -7.78
C ARG A 181 15.17 -11.36 -9.15
N PHE A 182 16.42 -11.79 -9.21
CA PHE A 182 17.22 -11.77 -10.43
C PHE A 182 17.41 -13.16 -11.05
N SER A 183 17.05 -14.20 -10.32
CA SER A 183 17.13 -15.59 -10.77
C SER A 183 15.91 -16.37 -10.29
N GLU A 184 15.47 -17.35 -11.09
CA GLU A 184 14.39 -18.27 -10.67
C GLU A 184 14.76 -19.10 -9.42
N ARG A 185 16.07 -19.19 -9.11
CA ARG A 185 16.56 -19.86 -7.90
C ARG A 185 16.47 -18.99 -6.64
N ASP A 186 16.18 -17.70 -6.81
CA ASP A 186 16.04 -16.79 -5.69
C ASP A 186 14.62 -16.90 -5.11
N SER A 187 14.54 -17.01 -3.81
CA SER A 187 13.27 -17.11 -3.07
C SER A 187 13.20 -16.06 -1.95
N VAL A 188 12.01 -15.68 -1.60
CA VAL A 188 11.70 -14.81 -0.46
C VAL A 188 11.02 -15.66 0.62
N ALA A 189 11.47 -15.52 1.86
CA ALA A 189 10.89 -16.26 2.97
C ALA A 189 9.41 -15.92 3.15
N GLY A 190 8.63 -16.93 3.50
CA GLY A 190 7.19 -16.75 3.76
C GLY A 190 6.35 -16.46 2.51
N TYR A 191 6.94 -16.58 1.31
CA TYR A 191 6.19 -16.43 0.06
C TYR A 191 6.30 -17.68 -0.80
N ASP A 192 5.20 -18.40 -0.91
CA ASP A 192 4.98 -19.47 -1.87
C ASP A 192 3.76 -19.11 -2.72
N PRO A 193 3.94 -18.77 -4.01
CA PRO A 193 2.82 -18.40 -4.88
C PRO A 193 1.77 -19.52 -5.02
N SER A 194 2.15 -20.80 -4.86
CA SER A 194 1.24 -21.94 -4.99
C SER A 194 0.16 -21.97 -3.89
N GLU A 195 0.48 -21.49 -2.68
CA GLU A 195 -0.49 -21.35 -1.60
C GLU A 195 -1.58 -20.34 -1.96
N TYR A 196 -1.18 -19.18 -2.49
CA TYR A 196 -2.12 -18.13 -2.92
C TYR A 196 -2.89 -18.53 -4.18
N GLU A 197 -2.27 -19.28 -5.08
CA GLU A 197 -2.91 -19.86 -6.24
C GLU A 197 -4.01 -20.85 -5.81
N GLY A 198 -3.71 -21.71 -4.86
CA GLY A 198 -4.69 -22.61 -4.24
C GLY A 198 -5.88 -21.86 -3.64
N MET A 199 -5.63 -20.81 -2.85
CA MET A 199 -6.68 -19.95 -2.27
C MET A 199 -7.51 -19.26 -3.35
N TYR A 200 -6.87 -18.76 -4.40
CA TYR A 200 -7.52 -18.03 -5.48
C TYR A 200 -8.43 -18.94 -6.33
N TYR A 201 -7.96 -20.13 -6.67
CA TYR A 201 -8.74 -21.06 -7.49
C TYR A 201 -9.79 -21.87 -6.70
N ALA A 202 -9.64 -21.97 -5.38
CA ALA A 202 -10.69 -22.51 -4.51
C ALA A 202 -11.91 -21.58 -4.41
N ALA A 203 -11.72 -20.27 -4.66
CA ALA A 203 -12.82 -19.31 -4.63
C ALA A 203 -13.78 -19.51 -5.81
N ASP A 204 -15.09 -19.45 -5.53
CA ASP A 204 -16.15 -19.60 -6.51
C ASP A 204 -16.11 -18.47 -7.56
N GLY A 205 -16.28 -18.85 -8.83
CA GLY A 205 -16.38 -17.92 -9.96
C GLY A 205 -15.48 -18.29 -11.15
N ASN A 206 -15.90 -17.84 -12.32
CA ASN A 206 -15.23 -18.08 -13.60
C ASN A 206 -14.35 -16.92 -14.07
N THR A 207 -14.47 -15.76 -13.42
CA THR A 207 -13.68 -14.56 -13.74
C THR A 207 -12.92 -14.05 -12.51
N PRO A 208 -11.80 -13.32 -12.68
CA PRO A 208 -11.06 -12.73 -11.56
C PRO A 208 -11.95 -11.91 -10.63
N LYS A 209 -12.86 -11.11 -11.20
CA LYS A 209 -13.79 -10.29 -10.42
C LYS A 209 -14.75 -11.14 -9.56
N GLN A 210 -15.26 -12.22 -10.12
CA GLN A 210 -16.15 -13.14 -9.40
C GLN A 210 -15.43 -13.81 -8.23
N ARG A 211 -14.21 -14.33 -8.46
CA ARG A 211 -13.38 -14.97 -7.41
C ARG A 211 -13.03 -14.00 -6.29
N ILE A 212 -12.55 -12.80 -6.62
CA ILE A 212 -12.27 -11.76 -5.62
C ILE A 212 -13.52 -11.41 -4.81
N ASN A 213 -14.68 -11.31 -5.46
CA ASN A 213 -15.93 -11.01 -4.76
C ASN A 213 -16.41 -12.19 -3.90
N ALA A 214 -16.18 -13.44 -4.31
CA ALA A 214 -16.46 -14.62 -3.50
C ALA A 214 -15.60 -14.63 -2.23
N MET A 215 -14.29 -14.46 -2.35
CA MET A 215 -13.37 -14.35 -1.20
C MET A 215 -13.75 -13.19 -0.26
N ARG A 216 -14.18 -12.04 -0.80
CA ARG A 216 -14.64 -10.90 0.01
C ARG A 216 -15.90 -11.23 0.80
N ARG A 217 -16.86 -11.93 0.19
CA ARG A 217 -18.09 -12.35 0.87
C ARG A 217 -17.80 -13.32 1.99
N GLU A 218 -16.95 -14.31 1.74
CA GLU A 218 -16.53 -15.30 2.73
C GLU A 218 -15.83 -14.61 3.92
N ARG A 219 -14.84 -13.77 3.65
CA ARG A 219 -14.16 -13.00 4.70
C ARG A 219 -15.12 -12.10 5.49
N TYR A 220 -16.07 -11.47 4.81
CA TYR A 220 -17.09 -10.68 5.50
C TYR A 220 -17.97 -11.56 6.40
N ALA A 221 -18.38 -12.73 5.92
CA ALA A 221 -19.18 -13.66 6.72
C ALA A 221 -18.43 -14.13 7.98
N GLN A 222 -17.14 -14.46 7.85
CA GLN A 222 -16.27 -14.87 8.96
C GLN A 222 -16.05 -13.76 10.00
N ASN A 223 -16.02 -12.50 9.58
CA ASN A 223 -15.73 -11.34 10.43
C ASN A 223 -16.95 -10.47 10.73
N LYS A 224 -18.15 -10.90 10.37
CA LYS A 224 -19.38 -10.10 10.42
C LYS A 224 -19.66 -9.50 11.81
N ASP A 225 -19.49 -10.30 12.86
CA ASP A 225 -19.78 -9.87 14.22
C ASP A 225 -18.79 -8.83 14.70
N LYS A 226 -17.48 -9.04 14.45
CA LYS A 226 -16.42 -8.08 14.73
C LYS A 226 -16.62 -6.76 13.97
N ILE A 227 -16.97 -6.83 12.69
CA ILE A 227 -17.25 -5.65 11.85
C ILE A 227 -18.46 -4.89 12.39
N ASN A 228 -19.51 -5.60 12.79
CA ASN A 228 -20.73 -4.98 13.33
C ASN A 228 -20.48 -4.34 14.70
N GLU A 229 -19.67 -4.96 15.55
CA GLU A 229 -19.26 -4.38 16.84
C GLU A 229 -18.46 -3.09 16.63
N GLN A 230 -17.48 -3.09 15.73
CA GLN A 230 -16.70 -1.89 15.38
C GLN A 230 -17.59 -0.75 14.84
N LYS A 231 -18.59 -1.10 13.99
CA LYS A 231 -19.55 -0.12 13.47
C LYS A 231 -20.42 0.47 14.59
N ARG A 232 -20.89 -0.35 15.54
CA ARG A 232 -21.68 0.12 16.69
C ARG A 232 -20.85 1.04 17.58
N ALA A 233 -19.61 0.67 17.89
CA ALA A 233 -18.69 1.50 18.67
C ALA A 233 -18.42 2.85 17.99
N ALA A 234 -18.14 2.84 16.67
CA ALA A 234 -17.93 4.06 15.90
C ALA A 234 -19.20 4.95 15.83
N TYR A 235 -20.38 4.34 15.77
CA TYR A 235 -21.63 5.07 15.79
C TYR A 235 -21.89 5.73 17.16
N ALA A 236 -21.66 4.98 18.25
CA ALA A 236 -21.81 5.51 19.63
C ALA A 236 -20.88 6.71 19.86
N MET A 237 -19.59 6.58 19.47
CA MET A 237 -18.62 7.66 19.59
C MET A 237 -19.02 8.91 18.79
N ARG A 238 -19.56 8.74 17.57
CA ARG A 238 -20.08 9.89 16.78
C ARG A 238 -21.27 10.56 17.42
N LYS A 239 -22.15 9.79 18.04
CA LYS A 239 -23.34 10.30 18.73
C LYS A 239 -22.93 11.14 19.95
N GLU A 240 -22.01 10.64 20.80
CA GLU A 240 -21.47 11.37 21.94
C GLU A 240 -20.84 12.70 21.52
N ILE A 241 -19.97 12.69 20.48
CA ILE A 241 -19.35 13.92 19.95
C ILE A 241 -20.41 14.92 19.42
N SER A 242 -21.51 14.44 18.85
CA SER A 242 -22.57 15.32 18.35
C SER A 242 -23.43 15.91 19.48
N GLU A 243 -23.63 15.19 20.57
CA GLU A 243 -24.35 15.64 21.75
C GLU A 243 -23.56 16.68 22.55
N GLU A 244 -22.23 16.47 22.71
CA GLU A 244 -21.37 17.47 23.36
C GLU A 244 -21.23 18.80 22.57
N LYS A 245 -21.47 18.80 21.26
CA LYS A 245 -21.45 20.02 20.43
C LYS A 245 -22.74 20.81 20.45
N ASN A 246 -23.79 20.25 20.98
CA ASN A 246 -25.11 20.88 21.06
C ASN A 246 -25.43 21.42 22.48
N VAL A 247 -24.48 21.34 23.40
CA VAL A 247 -24.49 21.94 24.73
C VAL A 247 -23.54 23.15 24.73
#